data_c16cbe832630d864dfd412bf0ff7fa73
#
_entry.id   c16cbe832630d864dfd412bf0ff7fa73
#
_cell.length_a   1.000
_cell.length_b   1.000
_cell.length_c   1.000
_cell.angle_alpha   90.00
_cell.angle_beta   90.00
_cell.angle_gamma   90.00
#
_symmetry.space_group_name_H-M   'P 1'
#
loop_
_entity.id
_entity.type
_entity.pdbx_description
1 polymer ?
#
loop_
_entity_poly.entity_id
_entity_poly.type
_entity_poly.pdbx_seq_one_letter_code
_entity_poly.pdbx_strand_id
1 'polypeptide(L)'
;QVGLFPLGDEMTNGLMRDGVPMWAVYLYGFLIGFATTMAEPALIALSIKADEVSLGQLKGMWLRALVSVGVGIGIVIGCARIVDGTNIAWWLIPGYLLVLAMTRFAPRFIVPIAYDCGGVTTSTVTVPLVTALGVGLAERTPGRDPMIDGFGLIAFASLLPMIIVMSYGMLATWWLHSRKPVKEKKP
;
A
#
# COMPACT_ATOMS: atom_id res chain seq x y z
N GLN A 1 -12.58 11.38 14.94
CA GLN A 1 -11.66 10.71 15.89
C GLN A 1 -12.42 9.90 16.97
N VAL A 2 -13.57 10.38 17.45
CA VAL A 2 -14.31 9.72 18.56
C VAL A 2 -14.91 8.35 18.18
N GLY A 3 -15.12 8.07 16.89
CA GLY A 3 -15.76 6.82 16.44
C GLY A 3 -14.83 5.77 15.85
N LEU A 4 -13.73 6.17 15.19
CA LEU A 4 -12.90 5.22 14.45
C LEU A 4 -11.84 4.53 15.32
N PHE A 5 -11.25 5.21 16.30
CA PHE A 5 -10.30 4.58 17.22
C PHE A 5 -10.96 3.53 18.12
N PRO A 6 -12.07 3.84 18.85
CA PRO A 6 -12.76 2.83 19.64
C PRO A 6 -13.24 1.63 18.83
N LEU A 7 -13.71 1.88 17.60
CA LEU A 7 -14.15 0.81 16.71
C LEU A 7 -12.98 -0.07 16.26
N GLY A 8 -11.83 0.54 15.97
CA GLY A 8 -10.58 -0.18 15.68
C GLY A 8 -10.11 -1.02 16.86
N ASP A 9 -10.17 -0.48 18.08
CA ASP A 9 -9.78 -1.19 19.30
C ASP A 9 -10.73 -2.37 19.60
N GLU A 10 -12.04 -2.18 19.46
CA GLU A 10 -13.02 -3.27 19.63
C GLU A 10 -12.84 -4.37 18.58
N MET A 11 -12.61 -3.99 17.32
CA MET A 11 -12.34 -4.93 16.23
C MET A 11 -11.04 -5.72 16.48
N THR A 12 -9.97 -5.03 16.92
CA THR A 12 -8.70 -5.65 17.25
C THR A 12 -8.83 -6.58 18.45
N ASN A 13 -9.54 -6.14 19.48
CA ASN A 13 -9.83 -6.96 20.67
C ASN A 13 -10.67 -8.20 20.33
N GLY A 14 -11.63 -8.07 19.41
CA GLY A 14 -12.42 -9.20 18.91
C GLY A 14 -11.57 -10.20 18.10
N LEU A 15 -10.67 -9.68 17.27
CA LEU A 15 -9.81 -10.49 16.39
C LEU A 15 -8.67 -11.19 17.12
N MET A 16 -8.23 -10.65 18.26
CA MET A 16 -7.12 -11.18 19.04
C MET A 16 -7.58 -11.94 20.29
N ARG A 17 -8.83 -12.39 20.34
CA ARG A 17 -9.29 -13.31 21.38
C ARG A 17 -8.58 -14.64 21.28
N ASP A 18 -8.40 -15.31 22.41
CA ASP A 18 -7.82 -16.65 22.48
C ASP A 18 -8.54 -17.59 21.52
N GLY A 19 -7.78 -18.17 20.58
CA GLY A 19 -8.31 -19.13 19.60
C GLY A 19 -8.46 -18.60 18.17
N VAL A 20 -8.27 -17.30 17.90
CA VAL A 20 -8.27 -16.78 16.52
C VAL A 20 -6.90 -17.07 15.88
N PRO A 21 -6.86 -17.79 14.75
CA PRO A 21 -5.60 -18.12 14.11
C PRO A 21 -4.98 -16.87 13.45
N MET A 22 -3.64 -16.74 13.48
CA MET A 22 -2.88 -15.60 12.96
C MET A 22 -3.19 -15.27 11.49
N TRP A 23 -3.48 -16.26 10.67
CA TRP A 23 -3.85 -16.04 9.27
C TRP A 23 -5.13 -15.16 9.13
N ALA A 24 -6.06 -15.27 10.10
CA ALA A 24 -7.27 -14.45 10.11
C ALA A 24 -6.96 -12.98 10.39
N VAL A 25 -5.97 -12.68 11.24
CA VAL A 25 -5.47 -11.32 11.49
C VAL A 25 -4.86 -10.73 10.22
N TYR A 26 -4.05 -11.51 9.51
CA TYR A 26 -3.46 -11.09 8.24
C TYR A 26 -4.50 -10.86 7.15
N LEU A 27 -5.47 -11.78 7.03
CA LEU A 27 -6.57 -11.64 6.08
C LEU A 27 -7.41 -10.40 6.39
N TYR A 28 -7.72 -10.16 7.65
CA TYR A 28 -8.45 -8.98 8.10
C TYR A 28 -7.69 -7.68 7.79
N GLY A 29 -6.39 -7.63 8.11
CA GLY A 29 -5.54 -6.49 7.76
C GLY A 29 -5.50 -6.23 6.26
N PHE A 30 -5.39 -7.30 5.44
CA PHE A 30 -5.46 -7.19 3.99
C PHE A 30 -6.79 -6.61 3.53
N LEU A 31 -7.91 -7.15 4.02
CA LEU A 31 -9.25 -6.72 3.62
C LEU A 31 -9.55 -5.27 4.02
N ILE A 32 -9.15 -4.85 5.22
CA ILE A 32 -9.29 -3.44 5.64
C ILE A 32 -8.49 -2.54 4.71
N GLY A 33 -7.21 -2.83 4.50
CA GLY A 33 -6.36 -2.01 3.63
C GLY A 33 -6.88 -1.95 2.20
N PHE A 34 -7.31 -3.09 1.67
CA PHE A 34 -7.90 -3.16 0.33
C PHE A 34 -9.20 -2.38 0.23
N ALA A 35 -10.15 -2.61 1.13
CA ALA A 35 -11.48 -2.01 1.07
C ALA A 35 -11.45 -0.49 1.29
N THR A 36 -10.75 -0.02 2.31
CA THR A 36 -10.62 1.41 2.60
C THR A 36 -9.96 2.15 1.46
N THR A 37 -8.88 1.60 0.90
CA THR A 37 -8.16 2.20 -0.23
C THR A 37 -9.00 2.18 -1.51
N MET A 38 -9.69 1.09 -1.80
CA MET A 38 -10.54 0.98 -2.99
C MET A 38 -11.71 1.96 -2.97
N ALA A 39 -12.22 2.27 -1.77
CA ALA A 39 -13.31 3.24 -1.56
C ALA A 39 -12.82 4.69 -1.45
N GLU A 40 -11.49 4.95 -1.43
CA GLU A 40 -10.90 6.27 -1.19
C GLU A 40 -11.23 7.25 -2.32
N PRO A 41 -11.96 8.36 -2.05
CA PRO A 41 -12.32 9.32 -3.08
C PRO A 41 -11.12 10.00 -3.74
N ALA A 42 -10.05 10.26 -2.98
CA ALA A 42 -8.83 10.86 -3.52
C ALA A 42 -8.12 9.93 -4.50
N LEU A 43 -8.13 8.60 -4.25
CA LEU A 43 -7.60 7.62 -5.20
C LEU A 43 -8.46 7.52 -6.46
N ILE A 44 -9.78 7.70 -6.36
CA ILE A 44 -10.66 7.75 -7.52
C ILE A 44 -10.28 8.94 -8.41
N ALA A 45 -10.15 10.14 -7.83
CA ALA A 45 -9.76 11.35 -8.55
C ALA A 45 -8.36 11.21 -9.19
N LEU A 46 -7.39 10.68 -8.44
CA LEU A 46 -6.04 10.43 -8.93
C LEU A 46 -6.04 9.44 -10.10
N SER A 47 -6.83 8.38 -10.02
CA SER A 47 -6.90 7.35 -11.06
C SER A 47 -7.47 7.86 -12.38
N ILE A 48 -8.47 8.77 -12.33
CA ILE A 48 -9.02 9.44 -13.49
C ILE A 48 -7.93 10.33 -14.12
N LYS A 49 -7.24 11.11 -13.28
CA LYS A 49 -6.16 11.99 -13.76
C LYS A 49 -4.98 11.22 -14.35
N ALA A 50 -4.63 10.08 -13.76
CA ALA A 50 -3.58 9.20 -14.28
C ALA A 50 -3.94 8.62 -15.64
N ASP A 51 -5.20 8.26 -15.87
CA ASP A 51 -5.68 7.78 -17.17
C ASP A 51 -5.57 8.87 -18.25
N GLU A 52 -5.99 10.10 -17.94
CA GLU A 52 -5.86 11.26 -18.83
C GLU A 52 -4.39 11.54 -19.20
N VAL A 53 -3.51 11.67 -18.19
CA VAL A 53 -2.09 12.02 -18.40
C VAL A 53 -1.31 10.92 -19.11
N SER A 54 -1.68 9.66 -18.88
CA SER A 54 -1.03 8.51 -19.53
C SER A 54 -1.57 8.21 -20.93
N LEU A 55 -2.53 9.00 -21.44
CA LEU A 55 -3.22 8.75 -22.71
C LEU A 55 -3.81 7.34 -22.80
N GLY A 56 -4.41 6.86 -21.70
CA GLY A 56 -5.05 5.55 -21.62
C GLY A 56 -4.09 4.37 -21.39
N GLN A 57 -2.80 4.61 -21.20
CA GLN A 57 -1.83 3.55 -20.87
C GLN A 57 -2.06 2.98 -19.47
N LEU A 58 -2.51 3.82 -18.54
CA LEU A 58 -2.86 3.45 -17.18
C LEU A 58 -4.38 3.53 -17.02
N LYS A 59 -5.07 2.39 -17.16
CA LYS A 59 -6.51 2.36 -16.91
C LYS A 59 -6.79 2.60 -15.43
N GLY A 60 -7.56 3.63 -15.11
CA GLY A 60 -7.82 4.06 -13.74
C GLY A 60 -8.33 2.96 -12.80
N MET A 61 -9.22 2.07 -13.28
CA MET A 61 -9.70 0.94 -12.49
C MET A 61 -8.58 -0.04 -12.09
N TRP A 62 -7.67 -0.37 -13.01
CA TRP A 62 -6.52 -1.23 -12.72
C TRP A 62 -5.54 -0.57 -11.76
N LEU A 63 -5.30 0.74 -11.92
CA LEU A 63 -4.47 1.50 -10.99
C LEU A 63 -5.04 1.44 -9.57
N ARG A 64 -6.34 1.68 -9.40
CA ARG A 64 -7.01 1.58 -8.10
C ARG A 64 -6.88 0.19 -7.49
N ALA A 65 -7.15 -0.86 -8.27
CA ALA A 65 -7.03 -2.24 -7.80
C ALA A 65 -5.59 -2.57 -7.37
N LEU A 66 -4.59 -2.18 -8.16
CA LEU A 66 -3.17 -2.40 -7.85
C LEU A 66 -2.73 -1.67 -6.58
N VAL A 67 -3.14 -0.41 -6.43
CA VAL A 67 -2.86 0.38 -5.22
C VAL A 67 -3.50 -0.27 -3.99
N SER A 68 -4.77 -0.67 -4.08
CA SER A 68 -5.50 -1.30 -2.98
C SER A 68 -4.89 -2.65 -2.57
N VAL A 69 -4.49 -3.46 -3.54
CA VAL A 69 -3.73 -4.71 -3.29
C VAL A 69 -2.38 -4.39 -2.63
N GLY A 70 -1.70 -3.34 -3.10
CA GLY A 70 -0.44 -2.89 -2.51
C GLY A 70 -0.56 -2.52 -1.04
N VAL A 71 -1.60 -1.75 -0.69
CA VAL A 71 -1.89 -1.41 0.71
C VAL A 71 -2.18 -2.66 1.53
N GLY A 72 -3.06 -3.53 1.03
CA GLY A 72 -3.39 -4.78 1.73
C GLY A 72 -2.15 -5.63 2.00
N ILE A 73 -1.29 -5.85 1.01
CA ILE A 73 -0.02 -6.57 1.18
C ILE A 73 0.91 -5.85 2.15
N GLY A 74 1.01 -4.51 2.06
CA GLY A 74 1.81 -3.71 2.99
C GLY A 74 1.41 -3.91 4.45
N ILE A 75 0.09 -3.90 4.72
CA ILE A 75 -0.44 -4.15 6.06
C ILE A 75 -0.12 -5.58 6.53
N VAL A 76 -0.28 -6.58 5.67
CA VAL A 76 0.07 -7.98 6.01
C VAL A 76 1.54 -8.11 6.37
N ILE A 77 2.45 -7.55 5.56
CA ILE A 77 3.89 -7.59 5.84
C ILE A 77 4.19 -6.86 7.16
N GLY A 78 3.59 -5.71 7.39
CA GLY A 78 3.75 -4.95 8.62
C GLY A 78 3.24 -5.72 9.85
N CYS A 79 2.08 -6.39 9.77
CA CYS A 79 1.57 -7.25 10.83
C CYS A 79 2.49 -8.45 11.09
N ALA A 80 2.92 -9.15 10.04
CA ALA A 80 3.85 -10.27 10.15
C ALA A 80 5.15 -9.86 10.84
N ARG A 81 5.72 -8.70 10.45
CA ARG A 81 6.90 -8.14 11.09
C ARG A 81 6.71 -7.87 12.59
N ILE A 82 5.54 -7.37 13.02
CA ILE A 82 5.25 -7.14 14.44
C ILE A 82 5.30 -8.48 15.19
N VAL A 83 4.63 -9.49 14.66
CA VAL A 83 4.58 -10.84 15.25
C VAL A 83 5.96 -11.50 15.30
N ASP A 84 6.73 -11.42 14.19
CA ASP A 84 8.07 -12.02 14.10
C ASP A 84 9.13 -11.30 14.94
N GLY A 85 8.80 -10.15 15.49
CA GLY A 85 9.71 -9.44 16.36
C GLY A 85 10.84 -8.69 15.66
N THR A 86 10.79 -8.50 14.34
CA THR A 86 11.87 -7.84 13.58
C THR A 86 11.81 -6.31 13.69
N ASN A 87 12.98 -5.66 13.64
CA ASN A 87 13.06 -4.21 13.72
C ASN A 87 12.52 -3.57 12.42
N ILE A 88 11.70 -2.54 12.57
CA ILE A 88 11.06 -1.82 11.48
C ILE A 88 12.06 -1.22 10.47
N ALA A 89 13.21 -0.75 10.96
CA ALA A 89 14.23 -0.13 10.11
C ALA A 89 14.79 -1.09 9.05
N TRP A 90 14.92 -2.38 9.39
CA TRP A 90 15.39 -3.41 8.44
C TRP A 90 14.47 -3.63 7.24
N TRP A 91 13.22 -3.23 7.36
CA TRP A 91 12.23 -3.34 6.28
C TRP A 91 12.04 -2.03 5.55
N LEU A 92 11.95 -0.90 6.29
CA LEU A 92 11.67 0.39 5.69
C LEU A 92 12.86 0.97 4.94
N ILE A 93 14.08 0.85 5.51
CA ILE A 93 15.27 1.41 4.86
C ILE A 93 15.51 0.77 3.47
N PRO A 94 15.58 -0.57 3.33
CA PRO A 94 15.71 -1.18 2.01
C PRO A 94 14.52 -0.88 1.09
N GLY A 95 13.31 -0.83 1.65
CA GLY A 95 12.10 -0.51 0.89
C GLY A 95 12.16 0.87 0.26
N TYR A 96 12.49 1.91 1.03
CA TYR A 96 12.63 3.26 0.50
C TYR A 96 13.85 3.42 -0.42
N LEU A 97 14.96 2.73 -0.16
CA LEU A 97 16.09 2.68 -1.09
C LEU A 97 15.68 2.06 -2.43
N LEU A 98 14.84 1.01 -2.40
CA LEU A 98 14.27 0.42 -3.61
C LEU A 98 13.40 1.42 -4.36
N VAL A 99 12.52 2.16 -3.67
CA VAL A 99 11.68 3.22 -4.27
C VAL A 99 12.56 4.28 -4.93
N LEU A 100 13.62 4.74 -4.26
CA LEU A 100 14.56 5.72 -4.83
C LEU A 100 15.27 5.17 -6.07
N ALA A 101 15.73 3.93 -6.03
CA ALA A 101 16.33 3.27 -7.18
C ALA A 101 15.34 3.15 -8.35
N MET A 102 14.10 2.72 -8.07
CA MET A 102 13.05 2.62 -9.08
C MET A 102 12.71 3.99 -9.68
N THR A 103 12.69 5.05 -8.88
CA THR A 103 12.48 6.43 -9.36
C THR A 103 13.48 6.84 -10.42
N ARG A 104 14.74 6.34 -10.34
CA ARG A 104 15.77 6.64 -11.35
C ARG A 104 15.52 5.97 -12.70
N PHE A 105 14.85 4.82 -12.71
CA PHE A 105 14.62 4.00 -13.91
C PHE A 105 13.18 4.09 -14.42
N ALA A 106 12.23 4.51 -13.59
CA ALA A 106 10.83 4.61 -13.95
C ALA A 106 10.56 5.72 -14.98
N PRO A 107 9.54 5.54 -15.85
CA PRO A 107 9.08 6.60 -16.75
C PRO A 107 8.67 7.85 -15.97
N ARG A 108 9.06 9.02 -16.48
CA ARG A 108 8.85 10.30 -15.79
C ARG A 108 7.40 10.60 -15.42
N PHE A 109 6.43 10.10 -16.20
CA PHE A 109 5.01 10.33 -15.93
C PHE A 109 4.46 9.46 -14.79
N ILE A 110 5.06 8.28 -14.52
CA ILE A 110 4.58 7.37 -13.49
C ILE A 110 5.10 7.76 -12.10
N VAL A 111 6.25 8.41 -12.01
CA VAL A 111 6.88 8.76 -10.73
C VAL A 111 5.96 9.61 -9.85
N PRO A 112 5.42 10.76 -10.28
CA PRO A 112 4.52 11.55 -9.45
C PRO A 112 3.25 10.76 -9.07
N ILE A 113 2.69 9.98 -10.01
CA ILE A 113 1.50 9.15 -9.74
C ILE A 113 1.79 8.12 -8.64
N ALA A 114 2.96 7.49 -8.66
CA ALA A 114 3.33 6.50 -7.66
C ALA A 114 3.51 7.12 -6.27
N TYR A 115 4.15 8.28 -6.17
CA TYR A 115 4.29 9.00 -4.90
C TYR A 115 2.95 9.51 -4.38
N ASP A 116 2.09 10.03 -5.26
CA ASP A 116 0.72 10.44 -4.89
C ASP A 116 -0.10 9.25 -4.40
N CYS A 117 0.02 8.07 -5.03
CA CYS A 117 -0.63 6.85 -4.55
C CYS A 117 -0.18 6.49 -3.12
N GLY A 118 1.12 6.61 -2.81
CA GLY A 118 1.62 6.39 -1.46
C GLY A 118 1.06 7.37 -0.43
N GLY A 119 0.89 8.65 -0.82
CA GLY A 119 0.29 9.68 0.03
C GLY A 119 -1.22 9.51 0.23
N VAL A 120 -1.95 9.24 -0.86
CA VAL A 120 -3.42 9.09 -0.83
C VAL A 120 -3.88 7.89 0.00
N THR A 121 -3.08 6.83 0.08
CA THR A 121 -3.41 5.63 0.88
C THR A 121 -3.38 5.87 2.39
N THR A 122 -2.81 6.99 2.84
CA THR A 122 -2.81 7.43 4.25
C THR A 122 -3.95 8.41 4.54
N SER A 123 -5.19 7.98 4.30
CA SER A 123 -6.39 8.78 4.46
C SER A 123 -6.89 8.86 5.91
N THR A 124 -7.86 9.75 6.14
CA THR A 124 -8.50 9.93 7.45
C THR A 124 -9.28 8.71 7.94
N VAL A 125 -9.58 7.76 7.07
CA VAL A 125 -10.23 6.49 7.40
C VAL A 125 -9.22 5.36 7.56
N THR A 126 -8.30 5.22 6.60
CA THR A 126 -7.33 4.14 6.58
C THR A 126 -6.35 4.24 7.77
N VAL A 127 -5.83 5.43 8.04
CA VAL A 127 -4.83 5.62 9.11
C VAL A 127 -5.34 5.20 10.48
N PRO A 128 -6.50 5.66 10.98
CA PRO A 128 -6.99 5.23 12.29
C PRO A 128 -7.22 3.72 12.41
N LEU A 129 -7.80 3.10 11.38
CA LEU A 129 -8.08 1.65 11.40
C LEU A 129 -6.80 0.81 11.37
N VAL A 130 -5.84 1.18 10.50
CA VAL A 130 -4.55 0.49 10.39
C VAL A 130 -3.71 0.71 11.65
N THR A 131 -3.74 1.92 12.22
CA THR A 131 -3.04 2.21 13.48
C THR A 131 -3.61 1.39 14.63
N ALA A 132 -4.95 1.34 14.77
CA ALA A 132 -5.59 0.55 15.82
C ALA A 132 -5.22 -0.94 15.71
N LEU A 133 -5.23 -1.50 14.50
CA LEU A 133 -4.76 -2.86 14.26
C LEU A 133 -3.29 -3.06 14.66
N GLY A 134 -2.42 -2.13 14.28
CA GLY A 134 -0.99 -2.21 14.56
C GLY A 134 -0.67 -2.06 16.04
N VAL A 135 -1.30 -1.08 16.73
CA VAL A 135 -1.15 -0.86 18.16
C VAL A 135 -1.65 -2.07 18.95
N GLY A 136 -2.87 -2.54 18.66
CA GLY A 136 -3.44 -3.69 19.34
C GLY A 136 -2.62 -4.98 19.14
N LEU A 137 -2.00 -5.16 17.95
CA LEU A 137 -1.10 -6.28 17.71
C LEU A 137 0.22 -6.14 18.48
N ALA A 138 0.79 -4.92 18.52
CA ALA A 138 2.03 -4.66 19.22
C ALA A 138 1.88 -4.78 20.74
N GLU A 139 0.76 -4.33 21.31
CA GLU A 139 0.46 -4.47 22.76
C GLU A 139 0.42 -5.94 23.23
N ARG A 140 0.01 -6.84 22.33
CA ARG A 140 -0.10 -8.29 22.64
C ARG A 140 1.14 -9.08 22.26
N THR A 141 2.09 -8.47 21.58
CA THR A 141 3.34 -9.13 21.20
C THR A 141 4.45 -8.72 22.15
N PRO A 142 5.02 -9.65 22.95
CA PRO A 142 6.07 -9.34 23.91
C PRO A 142 7.26 -8.64 23.27
N GLY A 143 7.75 -7.56 23.91
CA GLY A 143 8.93 -6.82 23.45
C GLY A 143 8.67 -5.86 22.28
N ARG A 144 7.40 -5.56 21.96
CA ARG A 144 7.02 -4.56 20.97
C ARG A 144 6.65 -3.24 21.60
N ASP A 145 6.95 -2.15 20.89
CA ASP A 145 6.54 -0.81 21.26
C ASP A 145 5.30 -0.42 20.44
N PRO A 146 4.12 -0.26 21.07
CA PRO A 146 2.88 0.10 20.37
C PRO A 146 2.99 1.40 19.56
N MET A 147 3.79 2.37 20.05
CA MET A 147 3.99 3.64 19.34
C MET A 147 4.83 3.47 18.07
N ILE A 148 5.95 2.78 18.18
CA ILE A 148 6.87 2.61 17.04
C ILE A 148 6.33 1.56 16.08
N ASP A 149 5.95 0.40 16.59
CA ASP A 149 5.55 -0.75 15.79
C ASP A 149 4.13 -0.60 15.25
N GLY A 150 3.21 -0.05 16.05
CA GLY A 150 1.82 0.17 15.67
C GLY A 150 1.68 1.25 14.58
N PHE A 151 2.21 2.45 14.81
CA PHE A 151 2.20 3.51 13.80
C PHE A 151 3.10 3.19 12.61
N GLY A 152 4.14 2.40 12.81
CA GLY A 152 5.00 1.92 11.72
C GLY A 152 4.26 1.15 10.63
N LEU A 153 3.10 0.57 10.94
CA LEU A 153 2.26 -0.14 9.98
C LEU A 153 1.79 0.78 8.83
N ILE A 154 1.58 2.07 9.11
CA ILE A 154 1.21 3.08 8.10
C ILE A 154 2.31 3.24 7.05
N ALA A 155 3.58 3.16 7.45
CA ALA A 155 4.70 3.28 6.52
C ALA A 155 4.71 2.15 5.48
N PHE A 156 4.33 0.93 5.87
CA PHE A 156 4.18 -0.19 4.92
C PHE A 156 2.99 0.01 4.00
N ALA A 157 1.87 0.54 4.51
CA ALA A 157 0.69 0.87 3.72
C ALA A 157 0.96 1.95 2.67
N SER A 158 1.93 2.83 2.88
CA SER A 158 2.38 3.84 1.92
C SER A 158 3.45 3.30 0.95
N LEU A 159 4.41 2.54 1.46
CA LEU A 159 5.58 2.07 0.70
C LEU A 159 5.22 1.10 -0.43
N LEU A 160 4.39 0.10 -0.13
CA LEU A 160 4.08 -0.97 -1.09
C LEU A 160 3.31 -0.48 -2.32
N PRO A 161 2.30 0.40 -2.20
CA PRO A 161 1.65 1.00 -3.36
C PRO A 161 2.62 1.74 -4.29
N MET A 162 3.58 2.49 -3.75
CA MET A 162 4.60 3.17 -4.57
C MET A 162 5.40 2.18 -5.40
N ILE A 163 5.88 1.09 -4.79
CA ILE A 163 6.64 0.04 -5.47
C ILE A 163 5.80 -0.62 -6.56
N ILE A 164 4.55 -0.97 -6.26
CA ILE A 164 3.65 -1.66 -7.19
C ILE A 164 3.30 -0.77 -8.38
N VAL A 165 2.97 0.50 -8.15
CA VAL A 165 2.62 1.44 -9.22
C VAL A 165 3.83 1.73 -10.12
N MET A 166 5.02 1.94 -9.55
CA MET A 166 6.24 2.09 -10.35
C MET A 166 6.55 0.84 -11.17
N SER A 167 6.45 -0.36 -10.56
CA SER A 167 6.65 -1.63 -11.25
C SER A 167 5.67 -1.79 -12.42
N TYR A 168 4.39 -1.47 -12.19
CA TYR A 168 3.37 -1.52 -13.23
C TYR A 168 3.70 -0.56 -14.39
N GLY A 169 4.07 0.68 -14.09
CA GLY A 169 4.44 1.66 -15.12
C GLY A 169 5.68 1.25 -15.92
N MET A 170 6.68 0.68 -15.27
CA MET A 170 7.88 0.16 -15.93
C MET A 170 7.55 -1.03 -16.84
N LEU A 171 6.74 -1.99 -16.37
CA LEU A 171 6.31 -3.14 -17.15
C LEU A 171 5.44 -2.74 -18.34
N ALA A 172 4.49 -1.82 -18.14
CA ALA A 172 3.63 -1.31 -19.20
C ALA A 172 4.45 -0.65 -20.33
N THR A 173 5.43 0.17 -19.95
CA THR A 173 6.32 0.85 -20.92
C THR A 173 7.20 -0.15 -21.66
N TRP A 174 7.77 -1.12 -20.96
CA TRP A 174 8.59 -2.17 -21.56
C TRP A 174 7.79 -3.00 -22.56
N TRP A 175 6.57 -3.40 -22.21
CA TRP A 175 5.70 -4.20 -23.08
C TRP A 175 5.28 -3.43 -24.34
N LEU A 176 5.00 -2.13 -24.23
CA LEU A 176 4.70 -1.27 -25.37
C LEU A 176 5.90 -1.11 -26.32
N HIS A 177 7.12 -1.01 -25.78
CA HIS A 177 8.34 -0.96 -26.60
C HIS A 177 8.61 -2.30 -27.30
N SER A 178 8.33 -3.41 -26.65
CA SER A 178 8.51 -4.75 -27.22
C SER A 178 7.53 -5.07 -28.36
N ARG A 179 6.39 -4.36 -28.43
CA ARG A 179 5.38 -4.56 -29.48
C ARG A 179 5.54 -3.67 -30.71
N LYS A 180 6.47 -2.72 -30.74
CA LYS A 180 6.78 -1.95 -31.95
C LYS A 180 7.93 -2.60 -32.70
N PRO A 181 7.63 -3.25 -33.86
CA PRO A 181 8.16 -2.78 -35.11
C PRO A 181 7.07 -2.68 -36.18
N VAL A 182 6.39 -1.60 -36.30
CA VAL A 182 5.77 -1.27 -37.57
C VAL A 182 6.78 -0.42 -38.33
N LYS A 183 7.40 -1.04 -39.30
CA LYS A 183 8.21 -0.36 -40.31
C LYS A 183 7.36 0.74 -40.94
N GLU A 184 7.74 1.97 -40.69
CA GLU A 184 7.35 3.09 -41.53
C GLU A 184 7.88 2.80 -42.94
N LYS A 185 7.00 2.42 -43.89
CA LYS A 185 7.31 2.47 -45.29
C LYS A 185 7.48 3.95 -45.64
N LYS A 186 8.73 4.36 -45.87
CA LYS A 186 9.00 5.62 -46.59
C LYS A 186 8.34 5.57 -47.98
N PRO A 187 7.73 6.69 -48.42
CA PRO A 187 7.23 6.86 -49.76
C PRO A 187 8.34 6.87 -50.80
#